data_1a7e52fdb3340ed3e45c52967de22943
#
_entry.id   1a7e52fdb3340ed3e45c52967de22943
#
_cell.length_a   1.000
_cell.length_b   1.000
_cell.length_c   1.000
_cell.angle_alpha   90.00
_cell.angle_beta   90.00
_cell.angle_gamma   90.00
#
_symmetry.space_group_name_H-M   'P 1'
#
loop_
_entity.id
_entity.type
_entity.pdbx_description
1 polymer ?
#
loop_
_entity_poly.entity_id
_entity_poly.type
_entity_poly.pdbx_seq_one_letter_code
_entity_poly.pdbx_strand_id
1 'polypeptide(L)'
;MATLDVNPELYQAQLADKIARLKAMFVDYSMPELEVFESPVANYRMRAEFRIWHEGDDMYYIMFNQETREKYRVDQFPAASRLINDLMPLLMDAMKGSPILRHKLFQVDFLSTLSGEILVSLLYHRQLSEEWITAAQALKQRLNDEGFNLNLIGRARKMKVVLDRDYVVEKLQVNGQPYVHKQVENSFTQPNAKVAEKMLEWAVDCTQESKGDLLELYCGNGNFSLALAQNFERVLATELAKPSVEAAQFNIAANQIGNVQIIRMSAEEFTQAMEGKREFNRLKDAGVDLQSYRCNTIFVDPPRSGMDIDTCKMVQGYERILYISCNPETLQENLQVLGETHQVVRFALFDQFPYTHHMEAGVMLERKK
;
A
#
# COMPACT_ATOMS: atom_id res chain seq x y z
N MET A 1 -13.34 -10.92 -7.62
CA MET A 1 -13.86 -10.05 -6.56
C MET A 1 -15.31 -9.83 -6.86
N ALA A 2 -16.18 -10.23 -5.94
CA ALA A 2 -17.54 -9.75 -6.02
C ALA A 2 -17.51 -8.23 -6.20
N THR A 3 -18.48 -7.69 -6.92
CA THR A 3 -18.73 -6.25 -6.95
C THR A 3 -18.55 -5.71 -5.54
N LEU A 4 -17.75 -4.65 -5.38
CA LEU A 4 -17.60 -3.98 -4.10
C LEU A 4 -18.92 -3.25 -3.79
N ASP A 5 -19.93 -4.03 -3.39
CA ASP A 5 -21.23 -3.50 -3.02
C ASP A 5 -21.12 -2.82 -1.66
N VAL A 6 -20.84 -1.54 -1.71
CA VAL A 6 -20.82 -0.69 -0.52
C VAL A 6 -22.24 -0.55 0.00
N ASN A 7 -22.49 -1.12 1.16
CA ASN A 7 -23.74 -0.95 1.89
C ASN A 7 -23.43 -0.57 3.34
N PRO A 8 -23.50 0.72 3.69
CA PRO A 8 -23.18 1.19 5.04
C PRO A 8 -23.99 0.51 6.14
N GLU A 9 -25.22 0.10 5.87
CA GLU A 9 -26.05 -0.60 6.85
C GLU A 9 -25.53 -2.01 7.17
N LEU A 10 -24.77 -2.62 6.25
CA LEU A 10 -24.17 -3.95 6.43
C LEU A 10 -22.71 -3.90 6.89
N TYR A 11 -22.15 -2.72 7.10
CA TYR A 11 -20.75 -2.58 7.46
C TYR A 11 -20.41 -3.33 8.76
N GLN A 12 -21.18 -3.14 9.83
CA GLN A 12 -20.93 -3.81 11.10
C GLN A 12 -21.10 -5.32 11.02
N ALA A 13 -22.04 -5.80 10.20
CA ALA A 13 -22.25 -7.24 10.00
C ALA A 13 -21.05 -7.87 9.28
N GLN A 14 -20.50 -7.23 8.23
CA GLN A 14 -19.33 -7.74 7.53
C GLN A 14 -18.08 -7.71 8.43
N LEU A 15 -17.93 -6.68 9.28
CA LEU A 15 -16.83 -6.61 10.22
C LEU A 15 -16.93 -7.71 11.28
N ALA A 16 -18.13 -7.94 11.83
CA ALA A 16 -18.38 -9.01 12.79
C ALA A 16 -18.05 -10.40 12.21
N ASP A 17 -18.38 -10.63 10.93
CA ASP A 17 -18.01 -11.86 10.22
C ASP A 17 -16.49 -12.03 10.13
N LYS A 18 -15.76 -10.98 9.75
CA LYS A 18 -14.29 -11.00 9.71
C LYS A 18 -13.68 -11.27 11.08
N ILE A 19 -14.18 -10.64 12.12
CA ILE A 19 -13.73 -10.87 13.50
C ILE A 19 -13.90 -12.33 13.87
N ALA A 20 -15.08 -12.91 13.62
CA ALA A 20 -15.37 -14.30 13.92
C ALA A 20 -14.45 -15.26 13.15
N ARG A 21 -14.26 -15.02 11.85
CA ARG A 21 -13.38 -15.83 11.00
C ARG A 21 -11.93 -15.77 11.47
N LEU A 22 -11.43 -14.58 11.77
CA LEU A 22 -10.04 -14.42 12.23
C LEU A 22 -9.82 -15.13 13.58
N LYS A 23 -10.74 -14.96 14.53
CA LYS A 23 -10.68 -15.65 15.82
C LYS A 23 -10.70 -17.18 15.66
N ALA A 24 -11.55 -17.69 14.77
CA ALA A 24 -11.64 -19.12 14.50
C ALA A 24 -10.33 -19.69 13.91
N MET A 25 -9.68 -18.94 13.02
CA MET A 25 -8.40 -19.36 12.44
C MET A 25 -7.29 -19.54 13.49
N PHE A 26 -7.31 -18.77 14.56
CA PHE A 26 -6.27 -18.76 15.58
C PHE A 26 -6.74 -19.35 16.92
N VAL A 27 -7.82 -20.12 16.92
CA VAL A 27 -8.39 -20.70 18.15
C VAL A 27 -7.42 -21.62 18.89
N ASP A 28 -6.56 -22.33 18.16
CA ASP A 28 -5.56 -23.24 18.73
C ASP A 28 -4.26 -22.51 19.15
N TYR A 29 -4.20 -21.21 18.95
CA TYR A 29 -3.08 -20.37 19.35
C TYR A 29 -3.46 -19.61 20.62
N SER A 30 -2.47 -19.38 21.49
CA SER A 30 -2.66 -18.57 22.69
C SER A 30 -2.65 -17.08 22.31
N MET A 31 -3.79 -16.60 21.80
CA MET A 31 -3.92 -15.22 21.33
C MET A 31 -4.46 -14.30 22.42
N PRO A 32 -3.94 -13.06 22.53
CA PRO A 32 -4.55 -12.03 23.36
C PRO A 32 -5.86 -11.54 22.77
N GLU A 33 -6.54 -10.62 23.47
CA GLU A 33 -7.75 -9.98 22.96
C GLU A 33 -7.50 -9.29 21.63
N LEU A 34 -8.43 -9.47 20.68
CA LEU A 34 -8.35 -8.89 19.37
C LEU A 34 -8.67 -7.38 19.42
N GLU A 35 -7.74 -6.56 18.95
CA GLU A 35 -7.95 -5.13 18.71
C GLU A 35 -8.52 -4.98 17.31
N VAL A 36 -9.61 -4.22 17.14
CA VAL A 36 -10.30 -4.07 15.85
C VAL A 36 -10.25 -2.63 15.40
N PHE A 37 -9.78 -2.40 14.18
CA PHE A 37 -9.67 -1.08 13.58
C PHE A 37 -10.58 -0.98 12.36
N GLU A 38 -11.62 -0.16 12.50
CA GLU A 38 -12.66 0.02 11.49
C GLU A 38 -12.22 0.92 10.35
N SER A 39 -12.85 0.72 9.20
CA SER A 39 -12.76 1.58 8.03
C SER A 39 -13.90 2.59 7.98
N PRO A 40 -13.75 3.71 7.25
CA PRO A 40 -14.92 4.41 6.75
C PRO A 40 -15.84 3.44 6.01
N VAL A 41 -17.15 3.65 6.13
CA VAL A 41 -18.15 2.71 5.56
C VAL A 41 -18.30 2.83 4.05
N ALA A 42 -17.78 3.91 3.45
CA ALA A 42 -17.78 4.20 2.02
C ALA A 42 -16.62 5.13 1.69
N ASN A 43 -16.31 5.30 0.41
CA ASN A 43 -15.30 6.24 -0.09
C ASN A 43 -13.90 6.06 0.55
N TYR A 44 -13.56 4.83 0.87
CA TYR A 44 -12.34 4.47 1.58
C TYR A 44 -11.18 4.13 0.63
N ARG A 45 -11.47 3.78 -0.62
CA ARG A 45 -10.46 3.28 -1.55
C ARG A 45 -9.82 4.42 -2.34
N MET A 46 -8.52 4.59 -2.18
CA MET A 46 -7.75 5.66 -2.82
C MET A 46 -7.37 5.32 -4.26
N ARG A 47 -7.58 4.09 -4.69
CA ARG A 47 -7.21 3.60 -6.02
C ARG A 47 -8.39 2.93 -6.68
N ALA A 48 -8.61 3.21 -7.98
CA ALA A 48 -9.65 2.56 -8.76
C ALA A 48 -9.21 2.43 -10.23
N GLU A 49 -9.60 1.34 -10.87
CA GLU A 49 -9.29 1.05 -12.26
C GLU A 49 -10.59 0.71 -12.98
N PHE A 50 -10.85 1.35 -14.13
CA PHE A 50 -12.04 1.10 -14.93
C PHE A 50 -11.64 0.84 -16.37
N ARG A 51 -12.33 -0.14 -16.98
CA ARG A 51 -12.26 -0.31 -18.42
C ARG A 51 -13.16 0.74 -19.07
N ILE A 52 -12.85 1.10 -20.32
CA ILE A 52 -13.63 2.07 -21.09
C ILE A 52 -14.37 1.35 -22.20
N TRP A 53 -15.67 1.61 -22.30
CA TRP A 53 -16.51 1.09 -23.35
C TRP A 53 -16.89 2.20 -24.33
N HIS A 54 -16.72 1.92 -25.61
CA HIS A 54 -17.11 2.82 -26.69
C HIS A 54 -18.38 2.29 -27.36
N GLU A 55 -19.40 3.10 -27.45
CA GLU A 55 -20.69 2.79 -28.07
C GLU A 55 -21.12 3.95 -28.95
N GLY A 56 -20.77 3.89 -30.25
CA GLY A 56 -20.97 5.02 -31.17
C GLY A 56 -20.22 6.27 -30.70
N ASP A 57 -20.95 7.36 -30.54
CA ASP A 57 -20.39 8.62 -30.03
C ASP A 57 -20.31 8.63 -28.49
N ASP A 58 -20.91 7.66 -27.81
CA ASP A 58 -20.88 7.54 -26.36
C ASP A 58 -19.63 6.80 -25.89
N MET A 59 -19.20 7.08 -24.66
CA MET A 59 -18.09 6.45 -24.00
C MET A 59 -18.32 6.51 -22.49
N TYR A 60 -18.10 5.38 -21.81
CA TYR A 60 -18.35 5.30 -20.37
C TYR A 60 -17.46 4.28 -19.69
N TYR A 61 -17.33 4.41 -18.36
CA TYR A 61 -16.64 3.45 -17.52
C TYR A 61 -17.44 2.17 -17.38
N ILE A 62 -16.77 1.02 -17.39
CA ILE A 62 -17.36 -0.27 -17.10
C ILE A 62 -16.49 -1.06 -16.12
N MET A 63 -17.16 -1.99 -15.43
CA MET A 63 -16.52 -3.07 -14.69
C MET A 63 -17.14 -4.39 -15.13
N PHE A 64 -16.45 -5.48 -14.87
CA PHE A 64 -16.95 -6.83 -15.13
C PHE A 64 -17.34 -7.49 -13.81
N ASN A 65 -18.55 -8.05 -13.78
CA ASN A 65 -18.94 -8.95 -12.70
C ASN A 65 -18.01 -10.16 -12.73
N GLN A 66 -17.39 -10.49 -11.59
CA GLN A 66 -16.36 -11.54 -11.57
C GLN A 66 -16.94 -12.95 -11.67
N GLU A 67 -18.18 -13.15 -11.25
CA GLU A 67 -18.84 -14.44 -11.30
C GLU A 67 -19.44 -14.69 -12.68
N THR A 68 -20.23 -13.73 -13.20
CA THR A 68 -20.91 -13.86 -14.49
C THR A 68 -20.07 -13.39 -15.67
N ARG A 69 -19.01 -12.61 -15.42
CA ARG A 69 -18.16 -11.92 -16.42
C ARG A 69 -18.92 -10.94 -17.30
N GLU A 70 -20.13 -10.61 -16.95
CA GLU A 70 -20.92 -9.59 -17.65
C GLU A 70 -20.38 -8.20 -17.31
N LYS A 71 -20.32 -7.35 -18.34
CA LYS A 71 -19.97 -5.94 -18.14
C LYS A 71 -21.16 -5.18 -17.59
N TYR A 72 -20.89 -4.18 -16.77
CA TYR A 72 -21.90 -3.22 -16.33
C TYR A 72 -21.30 -1.81 -16.30
N ARG A 73 -22.13 -0.83 -16.59
CA ARG A 73 -21.76 0.58 -16.60
C ARG A 73 -21.54 1.08 -15.17
N VAL A 74 -20.50 1.90 -14.99
CA VAL A 74 -20.16 2.52 -13.70
C VAL A 74 -20.11 4.02 -13.91
N ASP A 75 -21.08 4.75 -13.39
CA ASP A 75 -21.07 6.21 -13.40
C ASP A 75 -20.45 6.77 -12.12
N GLN A 76 -20.66 6.10 -11.00
CA GLN A 76 -20.07 6.37 -9.70
C GLN A 76 -19.60 5.06 -9.05
N PHE A 77 -18.58 5.12 -8.24
CA PHE A 77 -18.02 3.96 -7.55
C PHE A 77 -17.93 4.24 -6.04
N PRO A 78 -18.95 3.88 -5.26
CA PRO A 78 -19.03 4.26 -3.83
C PRO A 78 -17.87 3.79 -2.96
N ALA A 79 -17.14 2.74 -3.35
CA ALA A 79 -15.94 2.30 -2.65
C ALA A 79 -14.76 3.27 -2.83
N ALA A 80 -14.65 3.89 -4.00
CA ALA A 80 -13.57 4.83 -4.29
C ALA A 80 -13.74 6.14 -3.52
N SER A 81 -12.61 6.84 -3.30
CA SER A 81 -12.60 8.13 -2.65
C SER A 81 -13.57 9.12 -3.30
N ARG A 82 -14.04 10.10 -2.55
CA ARG A 82 -14.89 11.17 -3.09
C ARG A 82 -14.18 11.93 -4.21
N LEU A 83 -12.89 12.15 -4.08
CA LEU A 83 -12.09 12.81 -5.10
C LEU A 83 -12.13 12.07 -6.44
N ILE A 84 -12.02 10.74 -6.44
CA ILE A 84 -12.17 9.91 -7.63
C ILE A 84 -13.59 10.06 -8.20
N ASN A 85 -14.61 9.93 -7.35
CA ASN A 85 -16.01 10.03 -7.78
C ASN A 85 -16.35 11.41 -8.36
N ASP A 86 -15.81 12.48 -7.78
CA ASP A 86 -16.00 13.84 -8.28
C ASP A 86 -15.34 14.03 -9.65
N LEU A 87 -14.18 13.44 -9.86
CA LEU A 87 -13.44 13.57 -11.12
C LEU A 87 -14.02 12.70 -12.24
N MET A 88 -14.56 11.53 -11.94
CA MET A 88 -15.02 10.55 -12.94
C MET A 88 -15.93 11.16 -14.03
N PRO A 89 -17.03 11.86 -13.70
CA PRO A 89 -17.88 12.42 -14.74
C PRO A 89 -17.23 13.55 -15.51
N LEU A 90 -16.47 14.41 -14.85
CA LEU A 90 -15.82 15.56 -15.48
C LEU A 90 -14.72 15.15 -16.46
N LEU A 91 -13.95 14.13 -16.08
CA LEU A 91 -12.93 13.54 -16.96
C LEU A 91 -13.58 12.89 -18.18
N MET A 92 -14.64 12.13 -18.00
CA MET A 92 -15.35 11.47 -19.08
C MET A 92 -15.95 12.47 -20.07
N ASP A 93 -16.64 13.49 -19.56
CA ASP A 93 -17.24 14.54 -20.40
C ASP A 93 -16.19 15.30 -21.19
N ALA A 94 -15.05 15.60 -20.58
CA ALA A 94 -13.95 16.29 -21.25
C ALA A 94 -13.30 15.44 -22.35
N MET A 95 -13.24 14.11 -22.19
CA MET A 95 -12.62 13.21 -23.16
C MET A 95 -13.58 12.83 -24.30
N LYS A 96 -14.88 12.70 -24.04
CA LYS A 96 -15.90 12.33 -25.07
C LYS A 96 -15.84 13.19 -26.31
N GLY A 97 -15.70 14.50 -26.13
CA GLY A 97 -15.66 15.47 -27.21
C GLY A 97 -14.32 15.58 -27.92
N SER A 98 -13.32 14.82 -27.53
CA SER A 98 -11.98 14.87 -28.10
C SER A 98 -11.63 13.58 -28.82
N PRO A 99 -11.65 13.54 -30.16
CA PRO A 99 -11.26 12.34 -30.91
C PRO A 99 -9.84 11.85 -30.57
N ILE A 100 -8.91 12.79 -30.36
CA ILE A 100 -7.52 12.44 -30.07
C ILE A 100 -7.36 11.80 -28.67
N LEU A 101 -8.17 12.21 -27.68
CA LEU A 101 -8.11 11.65 -26.33
C LEU A 101 -8.88 10.33 -26.20
N ARG A 102 -10.00 10.16 -26.95
CA ARG A 102 -10.84 8.98 -26.82
C ARG A 102 -10.45 7.82 -27.72
N HIS A 103 -9.76 8.08 -28.83
CA HIS A 103 -9.44 7.03 -29.82
C HIS A 103 -8.60 5.92 -29.21
N LYS A 104 -9.15 4.70 -29.18
CA LYS A 104 -8.54 3.48 -28.60
C LYS A 104 -8.17 3.58 -27.13
N LEU A 105 -8.75 4.49 -26.39
CA LEU A 105 -8.69 4.48 -24.93
C LEU A 105 -9.44 3.26 -24.40
N PHE A 106 -8.77 2.41 -23.62
CA PHE A 106 -9.39 1.18 -23.13
C PHE A 106 -9.46 1.06 -21.62
N GLN A 107 -8.68 1.86 -20.88
CA GLN A 107 -8.64 1.82 -19.42
C GLN A 107 -8.24 3.17 -18.84
N VAL A 108 -8.81 3.49 -17.70
CA VAL A 108 -8.45 4.68 -16.89
C VAL A 108 -8.19 4.22 -15.47
N ASP A 109 -7.00 4.55 -14.95
CA ASP A 109 -6.60 4.28 -13.58
C ASP A 109 -6.54 5.57 -12.78
N PHE A 110 -7.08 5.53 -11.56
CA PHE A 110 -7.07 6.66 -10.62
C PHE A 110 -6.26 6.30 -9.39
N LEU A 111 -5.43 7.24 -8.94
CA LEU A 111 -4.77 7.19 -7.65
C LEU A 111 -4.99 8.54 -6.95
N SER A 112 -5.81 8.54 -5.91
CA SER A 112 -6.10 9.73 -5.11
C SER A 112 -5.38 9.67 -3.77
N THR A 113 -5.37 10.80 -3.07
CA THR A 113 -4.74 10.98 -1.77
C THR A 113 -5.67 11.71 -0.81
N LEU A 114 -5.42 11.56 0.48
CA LEU A 114 -6.08 12.38 1.51
C LEU A 114 -5.62 13.84 1.44
N SER A 115 -4.45 14.09 0.88
CA SER A 115 -3.91 15.46 0.69
C SER A 115 -4.62 16.26 -0.41
N GLY A 116 -5.40 15.59 -1.27
CA GLY A 116 -6.13 16.22 -2.37
C GLY A 116 -5.47 16.10 -3.74
N GLU A 117 -4.26 15.55 -3.84
CA GLU A 117 -3.64 15.27 -5.13
C GLU A 117 -4.25 14.01 -5.76
N ILE A 118 -4.38 13.99 -7.07
CA ILE A 118 -4.88 12.84 -7.83
C ILE A 118 -4.04 12.62 -9.09
N LEU A 119 -3.75 11.36 -9.39
CA LEU A 119 -3.05 10.93 -10.59
C LEU A 119 -3.99 10.08 -11.44
N VAL A 120 -4.09 10.42 -12.72
CA VAL A 120 -4.88 9.66 -13.69
C VAL A 120 -3.95 9.10 -14.76
N SER A 121 -4.06 7.80 -15.03
CA SER A 121 -3.38 7.13 -16.13
C SER A 121 -4.40 6.76 -17.19
N LEU A 122 -4.18 7.23 -18.41
CA LEU A 122 -4.98 6.93 -19.60
C LEU A 122 -4.25 5.88 -20.44
N LEU A 123 -4.85 4.70 -20.62
CA LEU A 123 -4.23 3.56 -21.28
C LEU A 123 -4.86 3.32 -22.66
N TYR A 124 -4.02 3.23 -23.69
CA TYR A 124 -4.43 3.18 -25.11
C TYR A 124 -3.91 1.94 -25.84
N HIS A 125 -4.69 1.47 -26.80
CA HIS A 125 -4.28 0.46 -27.79
C HIS A 125 -3.66 1.10 -29.06
N ARG A 126 -2.98 2.22 -28.92
CA ARG A 126 -2.25 2.92 -29.98
C ARG A 126 -1.08 3.68 -29.40
N GLN A 127 -0.09 4.00 -30.22
CA GLN A 127 0.99 4.88 -29.80
C GLN A 127 0.48 6.33 -29.64
N LEU A 128 1.05 7.06 -28.69
CA LEU A 128 0.67 8.42 -28.39
C LEU A 128 1.54 9.41 -29.16
N SER A 129 0.91 10.41 -29.76
CA SER A 129 1.56 11.41 -30.61
C SER A 129 1.73 12.75 -29.88
N GLU A 130 2.43 13.69 -30.52
CA GLU A 130 2.52 15.08 -30.05
C GLU A 130 1.16 15.74 -29.97
N GLU A 131 0.22 15.41 -30.87
CA GLU A 131 -1.16 15.89 -30.80
C GLU A 131 -1.87 15.42 -29.54
N TRP A 132 -1.63 14.15 -29.15
CA TRP A 132 -2.16 13.61 -27.91
C TRP A 132 -1.59 14.36 -26.69
N ILE A 133 -0.30 14.62 -26.68
CA ILE A 133 0.37 15.36 -25.59
C ILE A 133 -0.26 16.75 -25.44
N THR A 134 -0.44 17.47 -26.55
CA THR A 134 -1.07 18.79 -26.54
C THR A 134 -2.51 18.74 -25.99
N ALA A 135 -3.31 17.78 -26.45
CA ALA A 135 -4.66 17.57 -25.98
C ALA A 135 -4.72 17.18 -24.50
N ALA A 136 -3.80 16.34 -24.06
CA ALA A 136 -3.71 15.89 -22.66
C ALA A 136 -3.29 17.05 -21.73
N GLN A 137 -2.38 17.91 -22.16
CA GLN A 137 -1.99 19.12 -21.41
C GLN A 137 -3.19 20.06 -21.26
N ALA A 138 -3.97 20.26 -22.31
CA ALA A 138 -5.18 21.07 -22.27
C ALA A 138 -6.23 20.47 -21.33
N LEU A 139 -6.41 19.14 -21.35
CA LEU A 139 -7.30 18.42 -20.45
C LEU A 139 -6.88 18.61 -18.98
N LYS A 140 -5.59 18.41 -18.70
CA LYS A 140 -5.04 18.61 -17.36
C LYS A 140 -5.31 20.04 -16.86
N GLN A 141 -5.03 21.03 -17.68
CA GLN A 141 -5.23 22.43 -17.32
C GLN A 141 -6.70 22.75 -17.05
N ARG A 142 -7.59 22.27 -17.91
CA ARG A 142 -9.04 22.45 -17.75
C ARG A 142 -9.56 21.91 -16.44
N LEU A 143 -9.15 20.68 -16.06
CA LEU A 143 -9.59 20.04 -14.81
C LEU A 143 -8.95 20.71 -13.59
N ASN A 144 -7.69 21.14 -13.68
CA ASN A 144 -7.06 21.90 -12.60
C ASN A 144 -7.70 23.27 -12.40
N ASP A 145 -8.18 23.91 -13.46
CA ASP A 145 -8.95 25.16 -13.38
C ASP A 145 -10.30 24.95 -12.68
N GLU A 146 -10.84 23.73 -12.71
CA GLU A 146 -12.05 23.36 -11.97
C GLU A 146 -11.79 23.03 -10.50
N GLY A 147 -10.55 23.10 -10.04
CA GLY A 147 -10.16 22.94 -8.64
C GLY A 147 -9.48 21.62 -8.29
N PHE A 148 -9.24 20.74 -9.27
CA PHE A 148 -8.47 19.52 -9.02
C PHE A 148 -6.97 19.81 -8.96
N ASN A 149 -6.25 18.98 -8.23
CA ASN A 149 -4.79 18.93 -8.26
C ASN A 149 -4.38 17.65 -8.97
N LEU A 150 -4.52 17.67 -10.29
CA LEU A 150 -4.42 16.51 -11.16
C LEU A 150 -3.06 16.45 -11.85
N ASN A 151 -2.46 15.25 -11.82
CA ASN A 151 -1.41 14.85 -12.74
C ASN A 151 -1.94 13.78 -13.68
N LEU A 152 -1.45 13.79 -14.92
CA LEU A 152 -1.96 12.94 -15.99
C LEU A 152 -0.81 12.23 -16.70
N ILE A 153 -1.00 10.92 -16.91
CA ILE A 153 -0.07 10.05 -17.63
C ILE A 153 -0.79 9.38 -18.79
N GLY A 154 -0.11 9.25 -19.92
CA GLY A 154 -0.55 8.40 -21.01
C GLY A 154 0.29 7.12 -21.06
N ARG A 155 -0.37 6.00 -21.30
CA ARG A 155 0.30 4.71 -21.51
C ARG A 155 -0.17 4.03 -22.80
N ALA A 156 0.79 3.45 -23.49
CA ALA A 156 0.56 2.56 -24.62
C ALA A 156 1.58 1.42 -24.54
N ARG A 157 1.52 0.48 -25.47
CA ARG A 157 2.47 -0.63 -25.48
C ARG A 157 3.92 -0.11 -25.56
N LYS A 158 4.72 -0.46 -24.56
CA LYS A 158 6.13 -0.03 -24.42
C LYS A 158 6.33 1.50 -24.42
N MET A 159 5.30 2.25 -24.06
CA MET A 159 5.34 3.71 -24.05
C MET A 159 4.68 4.26 -22.79
N LYS A 160 5.33 5.23 -22.17
CA LYS A 160 4.80 6.00 -21.03
C LYS A 160 5.09 7.48 -21.27
N VAL A 161 4.05 8.28 -21.29
CA VAL A 161 4.14 9.74 -21.42
C VAL A 161 3.77 10.38 -20.09
N VAL A 162 4.72 11.05 -19.48
CA VAL A 162 4.53 11.80 -18.23
C VAL A 162 4.48 13.28 -18.58
N LEU A 163 3.34 13.95 -18.31
CA LEU A 163 3.21 15.37 -18.64
C LEU A 163 3.98 16.25 -17.67
N ASP A 164 3.93 15.95 -16.38
CA ASP A 164 4.61 16.70 -15.32
C ASP A 164 5.29 15.74 -14.35
N ARG A 165 4.50 14.95 -13.64
CA ARG A 165 5.01 13.93 -12.71
C ARG A 165 4.17 12.65 -12.75
N ASP A 166 4.79 11.53 -12.40
CA ASP A 166 4.18 10.22 -12.38
C ASP A 166 3.87 9.74 -10.94
N TYR A 167 3.67 10.68 -10.03
CA TYR A 167 3.41 10.38 -8.63
C TYR A 167 2.49 11.43 -8.01
N VAL A 168 1.92 11.07 -6.91
CA VAL A 168 1.22 11.98 -5.99
C VAL A 168 1.93 11.96 -4.64
N VAL A 169 1.71 13.01 -3.86
CA VAL A 169 2.24 13.12 -2.50
C VAL A 169 1.08 13.02 -1.52
N GLU A 170 1.04 11.91 -0.79
CA GLU A 170 0.09 11.65 0.27
C GLU A 170 0.55 12.28 1.58
N LYS A 171 -0.39 12.66 2.41
CA LYS A 171 -0.12 13.11 3.77
C LYS A 171 -1.00 12.32 4.73
N LEU A 172 -0.38 11.44 5.53
CA LEU A 172 -1.05 10.65 6.54
C LEU A 172 -0.84 11.23 7.93
N GLN A 173 -1.87 11.22 8.74
CA GLN A 173 -1.81 11.66 10.14
C GLN A 173 -1.58 10.45 11.04
N VAL A 174 -0.51 10.47 11.81
CA VAL A 174 -0.16 9.42 12.77
C VAL A 174 -0.03 10.06 14.15
N ASN A 175 -1.00 9.81 15.03
CA ASN A 175 -1.08 10.44 16.35
C ASN A 175 -1.01 11.99 16.28
N GLY A 176 -1.68 12.56 15.29
CA GLY A 176 -1.67 14.01 15.05
C GLY A 176 -0.43 14.56 14.35
N GLN A 177 0.56 13.73 14.05
CA GLN A 177 1.77 14.10 13.34
C GLN A 177 1.62 13.80 11.85
N PRO A 178 1.80 14.79 10.95
CA PRO A 178 1.73 14.53 9.51
C PRO A 178 3.00 13.86 9.00
N TYR A 179 2.80 12.85 8.14
CA TYR A 179 3.88 12.19 7.39
C TYR A 179 3.59 12.29 5.90
N VAL A 180 4.57 12.73 5.14
CA VAL A 180 4.50 12.90 3.69
C VAL A 180 5.03 11.65 3.00
N HIS A 181 4.26 11.12 2.07
CA HIS A 181 4.58 9.90 1.33
C HIS A 181 4.43 10.11 -0.17
N LYS A 182 5.51 9.95 -0.91
CA LYS A 182 5.48 9.88 -2.37
C LYS A 182 4.90 8.53 -2.79
N GLN A 183 3.85 8.57 -3.59
CA GLN A 183 3.19 7.39 -4.16
C GLN A 183 3.33 7.42 -5.68
N VAL A 184 4.18 6.56 -6.19
CA VAL A 184 4.48 6.49 -7.63
C VAL A 184 3.43 5.64 -8.33
N GLU A 185 3.05 6.06 -9.53
CA GLU A 185 2.15 5.30 -10.40
C GLU A 185 2.62 3.84 -10.54
N ASN A 186 1.69 2.89 -10.47
CA ASN A 186 1.94 1.44 -10.49
C ASN A 186 2.77 0.87 -9.33
N SER A 187 3.13 1.66 -8.33
CA SER A 187 3.75 1.15 -7.11
C SER A 187 2.70 0.76 -6.08
N PHE A 188 3.06 -0.18 -5.22
CA PHE A 188 2.16 -0.60 -4.15
C PHE A 188 1.94 0.53 -3.13
N THR A 189 0.67 0.74 -2.78
CA THR A 189 0.25 1.59 -1.65
C THR A 189 -0.92 0.91 -0.96
N GLN A 190 -1.09 1.17 0.33
CA GLN A 190 -2.28 0.71 1.05
C GLN A 190 -3.53 1.37 0.44
N PRO A 191 -4.49 0.58 -0.07
CA PRO A 191 -5.62 1.16 -0.79
C PRO A 191 -6.60 1.94 0.09
N ASN A 192 -6.66 1.65 1.39
CA ASN A 192 -7.50 2.35 2.35
C ASN A 192 -6.63 3.23 3.24
N ALA A 193 -6.49 4.51 2.90
CA ALA A 193 -5.58 5.42 3.56
C ALA A 193 -5.96 5.69 5.03
N LYS A 194 -7.24 5.76 5.36
CA LYS A 194 -7.69 5.96 6.75
C LYS A 194 -7.36 4.78 7.64
N VAL A 195 -7.48 3.56 7.13
CA VAL A 195 -7.05 2.36 7.85
C VAL A 195 -5.52 2.28 7.90
N ALA A 196 -4.83 2.71 6.84
CA ALA A 196 -3.36 2.80 6.85
C ALA A 196 -2.84 3.70 7.99
N GLU A 197 -3.50 4.84 8.25
CA GLU A 197 -3.19 5.68 9.42
C GLU A 197 -3.30 4.90 10.73
N LYS A 198 -4.37 4.13 10.90
CA LYS A 198 -4.58 3.28 12.09
C LYS A 198 -3.55 2.16 12.22
N MET A 199 -3.13 1.57 11.10
CA MET A 199 -2.05 0.57 11.07
C MET A 199 -0.73 1.17 11.56
N LEU A 200 -0.38 2.35 11.10
CA LEU A 200 0.82 3.08 11.52
C LEU A 200 0.75 3.44 13.01
N GLU A 201 -0.37 3.96 13.48
CA GLU A 201 -0.58 4.30 14.88
C GLU A 201 -0.45 3.08 15.80
N TRP A 202 -1.04 1.95 15.39
CA TRP A 202 -0.91 0.69 16.14
C TRP A 202 0.54 0.19 16.18
N ALA A 203 1.26 0.27 15.07
CA ALA A 203 2.67 -0.13 15.02
C ALA A 203 3.55 0.75 15.91
N VAL A 204 3.31 2.07 15.92
CA VAL A 204 4.00 3.00 16.82
C VAL A 204 3.69 2.66 18.28
N ASP A 205 2.43 2.38 18.61
CA ASP A 205 2.02 2.00 19.95
C ASP A 205 2.65 0.68 20.41
N CYS A 206 2.69 -0.34 19.55
CA CYS A 206 3.35 -1.61 19.83
C CYS A 206 4.85 -1.48 20.11
N THR A 207 5.50 -0.49 19.56
CA THR A 207 6.96 -0.31 19.64
C THR A 207 7.39 0.78 20.62
N GLN A 208 6.47 1.36 21.39
CA GLN A 208 6.82 2.25 22.48
C GLN A 208 7.72 1.53 23.49
N GLU A 209 8.58 2.28 24.15
CA GLU A 209 9.57 1.75 25.10
C GLU A 209 10.57 0.75 24.50
N SER A 210 10.69 0.72 23.18
CA SER A 210 11.70 -0.06 22.48
C SER A 210 13.11 0.48 22.76
N LYS A 211 14.09 -0.43 22.68
CA LYS A 211 15.50 -0.10 22.88
C LYS A 211 16.31 -0.49 21.65
N GLY A 212 17.35 0.29 21.37
CA GLY A 212 18.26 0.00 20.27
C GLY A 212 17.67 0.32 18.91
N ASP A 213 18.01 -0.50 17.93
CA ASP A 213 17.70 -0.30 16.53
C ASP A 213 16.54 -1.19 16.07
N LEU A 214 15.87 -0.77 15.00
CA LEU A 214 14.86 -1.55 14.31
C LEU A 214 15.43 -2.10 13.00
N LEU A 215 15.17 -3.38 12.74
CA LEU A 215 15.27 -3.94 11.40
C LEU A 215 13.87 -4.04 10.79
N GLU A 216 13.70 -3.55 9.56
CA GLU A 216 12.46 -3.69 8.81
C GLU A 216 12.73 -4.40 7.48
N LEU A 217 11.99 -5.49 7.21
CA LEU A 217 11.98 -6.17 5.91
C LEU A 217 10.73 -5.78 5.13
N TYR A 218 10.81 -5.82 3.81
CA TYR A 218 9.68 -5.49 2.93
C TYR A 218 9.16 -4.07 3.15
N CYS A 219 10.05 -3.09 3.26
CA CYS A 219 9.64 -1.74 3.70
C CYS A 219 8.87 -0.92 2.66
N GLY A 220 8.80 -1.36 1.40
CA GLY A 220 8.13 -0.60 0.36
C GLY A 220 8.68 0.83 0.23
N ASN A 221 7.81 1.81 0.20
CA ASN A 221 8.19 3.23 0.18
C ASN A 221 8.54 3.82 1.56
N GLY A 222 8.65 2.98 2.58
CA GLY A 222 9.09 3.38 3.92
C GLY A 222 7.99 3.92 4.84
N ASN A 223 6.72 3.67 4.58
CA ASN A 223 5.62 4.17 5.41
C ASN A 223 5.80 3.86 6.89
N PHE A 224 6.07 2.60 7.22
CA PHE A 224 6.29 2.18 8.61
C PHE A 224 7.63 2.67 9.14
N SER A 225 8.69 2.59 8.34
CA SER A 225 10.03 3.05 8.73
C SER A 225 10.00 4.49 9.26
N LEU A 226 9.30 5.37 8.54
CA LEU A 226 9.20 6.79 8.92
C LEU A 226 8.49 6.97 10.26
N ALA A 227 7.35 6.32 10.44
CA ALA A 227 6.55 6.44 11.65
C ALA A 227 7.23 5.78 12.85
N LEU A 228 7.88 4.62 12.65
CA LEU A 228 8.54 3.87 13.72
C LEU A 228 9.88 4.45 14.15
N ALA A 229 10.52 5.26 13.32
CA ALA A 229 11.84 5.85 13.59
C ALA A 229 11.91 6.60 14.92
N GLN A 230 10.80 7.18 15.38
CA GLN A 230 10.71 7.90 16.65
C GLN A 230 10.97 7.01 17.87
N ASN A 231 10.78 5.70 17.75
CA ASN A 231 10.91 4.75 18.86
C ASN A 231 12.26 4.03 18.89
N PHE A 232 13.16 4.32 17.95
CA PHE A 232 14.45 3.62 17.82
C PHE A 232 15.60 4.59 17.64
N GLU A 233 16.79 4.15 17.99
CA GLU A 233 18.02 4.91 17.74
C GLU A 233 18.30 5.01 16.24
N ARG A 234 18.23 3.86 15.55
CA ARG A 234 18.38 3.76 14.10
C ARG A 234 17.38 2.75 13.55
N VAL A 235 17.00 2.94 12.30
CA VAL A 235 16.20 1.98 11.52
C VAL A 235 17.01 1.55 10.30
N LEU A 236 17.19 0.24 10.14
CA LEU A 236 17.70 -0.37 8.93
C LEU A 236 16.55 -1.07 8.22
N ALA A 237 16.23 -0.64 7.01
CA ALA A 237 15.11 -1.17 6.26
C ALA A 237 15.55 -1.68 4.89
N THR A 238 14.94 -2.77 4.42
CA THR A 238 15.25 -3.38 3.13
C THR A 238 14.02 -3.46 2.24
N GLU A 239 14.24 -3.25 0.95
CA GLU A 239 13.22 -3.35 -0.10
C GLU A 239 13.90 -3.71 -1.43
N LEU A 240 13.30 -4.61 -2.20
CA LEU A 240 13.88 -5.07 -3.47
C LEU A 240 13.53 -4.15 -4.65
N ALA A 241 12.31 -3.61 -4.68
CA ALA A 241 11.82 -2.82 -5.80
C ALA A 241 12.50 -1.43 -5.86
N LYS A 242 13.23 -1.17 -6.93
CA LYS A 242 13.95 0.09 -7.13
C LYS A 242 13.05 1.33 -7.00
N PRO A 243 11.87 1.41 -7.65
CA PRO A 243 11.00 2.58 -7.50
C PRO A 243 10.55 2.83 -6.06
N SER A 244 10.30 1.76 -5.29
CA SER A 244 9.93 1.86 -3.89
C SER A 244 11.08 2.38 -3.03
N VAL A 245 12.31 1.91 -3.27
CA VAL A 245 13.51 2.41 -2.58
C VAL A 245 13.72 3.90 -2.86
N GLU A 246 13.59 4.32 -4.12
CA GLU A 246 13.71 5.73 -4.50
C GLU A 246 12.63 6.60 -3.83
N ALA A 247 11.39 6.11 -3.78
CA ALA A 247 10.29 6.78 -3.07
C ALA A 247 10.57 6.87 -1.56
N ALA A 248 11.11 5.82 -0.96
CA ALA A 248 11.49 5.81 0.46
C ALA A 248 12.57 6.85 0.75
N GLN A 249 13.59 7.00 -0.09
CA GLN A 249 14.63 8.02 0.05
C GLN A 249 14.04 9.43 -0.04
N PHE A 250 13.13 9.66 -0.99
CA PHE A 250 12.41 10.93 -1.07
C PHE A 250 11.62 11.22 0.23
N ASN A 251 10.91 10.21 0.74
CA ASN A 251 10.08 10.35 1.94
C ASN A 251 10.92 10.63 3.18
N ILE A 252 12.06 9.98 3.34
CA ILE A 252 13.02 10.25 4.42
C ILE A 252 13.43 11.73 4.43
N ALA A 253 13.84 12.24 3.27
CA ALA A 253 14.23 13.63 3.12
C ALA A 253 13.07 14.62 3.35
N ALA A 254 11.90 14.33 2.77
CA ALA A 254 10.72 15.20 2.88
C ALA A 254 10.20 15.33 4.32
N ASN A 255 10.35 14.27 5.13
CA ASN A 255 9.95 14.26 6.54
C ASN A 255 11.11 14.64 7.49
N GLN A 256 12.28 14.96 6.97
CA GLN A 256 13.47 15.34 7.74
C GLN A 256 13.85 14.30 8.82
N ILE A 257 13.79 13.02 8.44
CA ILE A 257 14.11 11.92 9.34
C ILE A 257 15.56 11.51 9.12
N GLY A 258 16.40 11.59 10.18
CA GLY A 258 17.84 11.42 10.08
C GLY A 258 18.37 10.04 10.47
N ASN A 259 17.52 9.15 10.97
CA ASN A 259 17.95 7.88 11.55
C ASN A 259 17.47 6.62 10.80
N VAL A 260 17.02 6.76 9.56
CA VAL A 260 16.57 5.66 8.71
C VAL A 260 17.51 5.44 7.54
N GLN A 261 17.99 4.20 7.39
CA GLN A 261 18.80 3.75 6.26
C GLN A 261 18.04 2.71 5.46
N ILE A 262 17.80 2.97 4.16
CA ILE A 262 17.17 2.01 3.26
C ILE A 262 18.23 1.33 2.37
N ILE A 263 18.18 0.01 2.28
CA ILE A 263 19.04 -0.78 1.41
C ILE A 263 18.18 -1.57 0.42
N ARG A 264 18.56 -1.53 -0.85
CA ARG A 264 17.91 -2.33 -1.89
C ARG A 264 18.35 -3.78 -1.82
N MET A 265 17.59 -4.59 -1.08
CA MET A 265 17.82 -6.03 -0.90
C MET A 265 16.49 -6.75 -0.72
N SER A 266 16.42 -8.02 -1.12
CA SER A 266 15.33 -8.91 -0.71
C SER A 266 15.54 -9.38 0.73
N ALA A 267 14.47 -9.91 1.35
CA ALA A 267 14.56 -10.51 2.68
C ALA A 267 15.50 -11.72 2.67
N GLU A 268 15.47 -12.51 1.61
CA GLU A 268 16.33 -13.69 1.42
C GLU A 268 17.80 -13.27 1.28
N GLU A 269 18.10 -12.23 0.50
CA GLU A 269 19.46 -11.68 0.39
C GLU A 269 19.97 -11.16 1.72
N PHE A 270 19.12 -10.45 2.46
CA PHE A 270 19.46 -9.94 3.79
C PHE A 270 19.75 -11.08 4.77
N THR A 271 18.94 -12.13 4.74
CA THR A 271 19.14 -13.35 5.55
C THR A 271 20.50 -13.96 5.25
N GLN A 272 20.87 -14.10 3.98
CA GLN A 272 22.19 -14.63 3.57
C GLN A 272 23.34 -13.75 4.07
N ALA A 273 23.17 -12.43 4.03
CA ALA A 273 24.19 -11.49 4.54
C ALA A 273 24.37 -11.62 6.06
N MET A 274 23.28 -11.73 6.80
CA MET A 274 23.30 -11.91 8.26
C MET A 274 23.91 -13.23 8.67
N GLU A 275 23.70 -14.30 7.92
CA GLU A 275 24.27 -15.62 8.18
C GLU A 275 25.73 -15.75 7.68
N GLY A 276 26.28 -14.71 7.07
CA GLY A 276 27.63 -14.72 6.51
C GLY A 276 27.81 -15.62 5.29
N LYS A 277 26.71 -16.07 4.68
CA LYS A 277 26.73 -16.95 3.50
C LYS A 277 27.13 -16.23 2.24
N ARG A 278 26.88 -14.92 2.18
CA ARG A 278 27.15 -14.08 1.01
C ARG A 278 27.42 -12.64 1.43
N GLU A 279 28.41 -12.02 0.77
CA GLU A 279 28.67 -10.59 0.87
C GLU A 279 27.94 -9.84 -0.23
N PHE A 280 27.45 -8.64 0.07
CA PHE A 280 26.74 -7.79 -0.88
C PHE A 280 27.41 -6.43 -1.00
N ASN A 281 27.76 -6.04 -2.22
CA ASN A 281 28.35 -4.75 -2.50
C ASN A 281 27.46 -3.58 -2.07
N ARG A 282 26.15 -3.76 -2.18
CA ARG A 282 25.15 -2.73 -1.78
C ARG A 282 25.30 -2.31 -0.33
N LEU A 283 25.64 -3.23 0.57
CA LEU A 283 25.91 -2.91 1.98
C LEU A 283 27.23 -2.15 2.13
N LYS A 284 28.27 -2.58 1.43
CA LYS A 284 29.57 -1.91 1.42
C LYS A 284 29.48 -0.49 0.84
N ASP A 285 28.82 -0.35 -0.32
CA ASP A 285 28.66 0.94 -1.02
C ASP A 285 27.84 1.94 -0.19
N ALA A 286 26.87 1.45 0.58
CA ALA A 286 26.06 2.27 1.47
C ALA A 286 26.75 2.56 2.82
N GLY A 287 27.94 1.99 3.06
CA GLY A 287 28.65 2.15 4.33
C GLY A 287 27.95 1.49 5.52
N VAL A 288 27.13 0.45 5.24
CA VAL A 288 26.36 -0.24 6.28
C VAL A 288 27.20 -1.37 6.87
N ASP A 289 27.53 -1.24 8.15
CA ASP A 289 28.11 -2.30 8.96
C ASP A 289 26.99 -2.96 9.78
N LEU A 290 26.57 -4.16 9.38
CA LEU A 290 25.51 -4.92 10.05
C LEU A 290 25.86 -5.21 11.52
N GLN A 291 27.16 -5.36 11.84
CA GLN A 291 27.63 -5.63 13.19
C GLN A 291 27.47 -4.43 14.12
N SER A 292 27.35 -3.22 13.58
CA SER A 292 27.13 -2.00 14.37
C SER A 292 25.69 -1.83 14.85
N TYR A 293 24.74 -2.50 14.22
CA TYR A 293 23.32 -2.42 14.57
C TYR A 293 22.99 -3.32 15.76
N ARG A 294 22.16 -2.80 16.66
CA ARG A 294 21.68 -3.51 17.86
C ARG A 294 20.17 -3.64 17.78
N CYS A 295 19.71 -4.42 16.81
CA CYS A 295 18.28 -4.63 16.54
C CYS A 295 17.71 -5.64 17.53
N ASN A 296 16.94 -5.17 18.50
CA ASN A 296 16.14 -6.01 19.38
C ASN A 296 14.76 -6.30 18.79
N THR A 297 14.31 -5.42 17.92
CA THR A 297 12.98 -5.50 17.28
C THR A 297 13.14 -5.62 15.77
N ILE A 298 12.34 -6.49 15.18
CA ILE A 298 12.17 -6.61 13.74
C ILE A 298 10.72 -6.36 13.35
N PHE A 299 10.50 -5.61 12.27
CA PHE A 299 9.19 -5.43 11.65
C PHE A 299 9.17 -6.09 10.28
N VAL A 300 8.12 -6.88 10.02
CA VAL A 300 7.90 -7.54 8.74
C VAL A 300 6.46 -7.31 8.25
N ASP A 301 6.33 -6.98 6.98
CA ASP A 301 5.05 -6.89 6.25
C ASP A 301 5.23 -7.61 4.90
N PRO A 302 5.29 -8.96 4.94
CA PRO A 302 5.65 -9.76 3.78
C PRO A 302 4.53 -9.79 2.73
N PRO A 303 4.83 -10.24 1.50
CA PRO A 303 3.81 -10.48 0.48
C PRO A 303 2.81 -11.56 0.92
N ARG A 304 1.75 -11.77 0.12
CA ARG A 304 0.68 -12.75 0.43
C ARG A 304 1.18 -14.17 0.68
N SER A 305 2.31 -14.53 0.08
CA SER A 305 2.95 -15.83 0.29
C SER A 305 3.58 -15.99 1.67
N GLY A 306 3.68 -14.92 2.45
CA GLY A 306 4.35 -14.91 3.74
C GLY A 306 5.87 -14.94 3.61
N MET A 307 6.55 -15.26 4.71
CA MET A 307 8.00 -15.45 4.75
C MET A 307 8.36 -16.90 4.47
N ASP A 308 9.49 -17.14 3.78
CA ASP A 308 10.06 -18.47 3.67
C ASP A 308 10.60 -18.94 5.02
N ILE A 309 10.92 -20.25 5.10
CA ILE A 309 11.36 -20.86 6.36
C ILE A 309 12.69 -20.29 6.87
N ASP A 310 13.62 -19.97 5.98
CA ASP A 310 14.93 -19.44 6.37
C ASP A 310 14.79 -18.01 6.91
N THR A 311 13.93 -17.20 6.30
CA THR A 311 13.60 -15.87 6.83
C THR A 311 12.90 -15.95 8.18
N CYS A 312 11.94 -16.88 8.37
CA CYS A 312 11.31 -17.12 9.67
C CYS A 312 12.34 -17.46 10.75
N LYS A 313 13.29 -18.32 10.44
CA LYS A 313 14.34 -18.72 11.38
C LYS A 313 15.26 -17.54 11.74
N MET A 314 15.58 -16.69 10.77
CA MET A 314 16.35 -15.46 11.05
C MET A 314 15.55 -14.53 11.98
N VAL A 315 14.26 -14.35 11.70
CA VAL A 315 13.36 -13.51 12.49
C VAL A 315 13.25 -14.00 13.95
N GLN A 316 13.32 -15.30 14.21
CA GLN A 316 13.36 -15.86 15.55
C GLN A 316 14.55 -15.34 16.41
N GLY A 317 15.59 -14.81 15.79
CA GLY A 317 16.74 -14.24 16.47
C GLY A 317 16.49 -12.92 17.21
N TYR A 318 15.34 -12.29 17.00
CA TYR A 318 15.02 -10.99 17.58
C TYR A 318 14.16 -11.13 18.83
N GLU A 319 14.30 -10.21 19.79
CA GLU A 319 13.54 -10.23 21.04
C GLU A 319 12.05 -9.95 20.79
N ARG A 320 11.76 -9.00 19.90
CA ARG A 320 10.40 -8.55 19.58
C ARG A 320 10.20 -8.60 18.08
N ILE A 321 9.02 -9.09 17.68
CA ILE A 321 8.62 -9.22 16.27
C ILE A 321 7.29 -8.53 16.08
N LEU A 322 7.27 -7.52 15.22
CA LEU A 322 6.02 -6.90 14.74
C LEU A 322 5.75 -7.43 13.34
N TYR A 323 4.61 -8.10 13.17
CA TYR A 323 4.23 -8.74 11.91
C TYR A 323 2.86 -8.25 11.47
N ILE A 324 2.78 -7.60 10.33
CA ILE A 324 1.52 -7.21 9.68
C ILE A 324 1.36 -8.06 8.41
N SER A 325 0.18 -8.61 8.18
CA SER A 325 -0.07 -9.56 7.09
C SER A 325 -1.37 -9.24 6.36
N CYS A 326 -1.30 -9.25 5.04
CA CYS A 326 -2.49 -9.20 4.17
C CYS A 326 -3.10 -10.59 3.91
N ASN A 327 -2.53 -11.65 4.48
CA ASN A 327 -3.03 -13.02 4.32
C ASN A 327 -2.94 -13.77 5.66
N PRO A 328 -4.06 -13.90 6.39
CA PRO A 328 -4.08 -14.60 7.67
C PRO A 328 -3.66 -16.06 7.60
N GLU A 329 -3.84 -16.73 6.45
CA GLU A 329 -3.43 -18.13 6.28
C GLU A 329 -1.90 -18.27 6.34
N THR A 330 -1.17 -17.44 5.62
CA THR A 330 0.30 -17.44 5.66
C THR A 330 0.84 -16.90 6.98
N LEU A 331 0.14 -15.97 7.62
CA LEU A 331 0.44 -15.56 8.99
C LEU A 331 0.36 -16.75 9.94
N GLN A 332 -0.71 -17.55 9.85
CA GLN A 332 -0.88 -18.75 10.66
C GLN A 332 0.28 -19.74 10.45
N GLU A 333 0.66 -19.99 9.20
CA GLU A 333 1.80 -20.86 8.87
C GLU A 333 3.11 -20.32 9.49
N ASN A 334 3.39 -19.04 9.35
CA ASN A 334 4.59 -18.43 9.91
C ASN A 334 4.57 -18.43 11.44
N LEU A 335 3.40 -18.26 12.07
CA LEU A 335 3.28 -18.31 13.53
C LEU A 335 3.55 -19.72 14.10
N GLN A 336 3.38 -20.79 13.32
CA GLN A 336 3.80 -22.13 13.75
C GLN A 336 5.30 -22.17 14.00
N VAL A 337 6.10 -21.53 13.16
CA VAL A 337 7.55 -21.44 13.32
C VAL A 337 7.92 -20.43 14.39
N LEU A 338 7.41 -19.21 14.31
CA LEU A 338 7.73 -18.15 15.26
C LEU A 338 7.25 -18.47 16.67
N GLY A 339 6.16 -19.22 16.80
CA GLY A 339 5.62 -19.64 18.09
C GLY A 339 6.49 -20.64 18.85
N GLU A 340 7.49 -21.25 18.21
CA GLU A 340 8.48 -22.08 18.89
C GLU A 340 9.34 -21.25 19.89
N THR A 341 9.60 -20.00 19.56
CA THR A 341 10.50 -19.11 20.33
C THR A 341 9.80 -17.90 20.92
N HIS A 342 8.64 -17.52 20.41
CA HIS A 342 7.93 -16.28 20.76
C HIS A 342 6.47 -16.55 21.13
N GLN A 343 5.90 -15.62 21.88
CA GLN A 343 4.48 -15.61 22.21
C GLN A 343 3.84 -14.31 21.67
N VAL A 344 2.60 -14.39 21.21
CA VAL A 344 1.84 -13.24 20.77
C VAL A 344 1.34 -12.46 21.98
N VAL A 345 1.69 -11.17 22.03
CA VAL A 345 1.30 -10.27 23.12
C VAL A 345 0.28 -9.23 22.69
N ARG A 346 0.17 -8.94 21.39
CA ARG A 346 -0.91 -8.10 20.82
C ARG A 346 -1.39 -8.69 19.52
N PHE A 347 -2.68 -8.55 19.25
CA PHE A 347 -3.36 -9.09 18.07
C PHE A 347 -4.36 -8.08 17.55
N ALA A 348 -4.31 -7.76 16.24
CA ALA A 348 -5.13 -6.73 15.61
C ALA A 348 -5.75 -7.20 14.30
N LEU A 349 -6.95 -6.71 14.01
CA LEU A 349 -7.60 -6.76 12.71
C LEU A 349 -7.77 -5.33 12.19
N PHE A 350 -7.26 -5.09 10.99
CA PHE A 350 -7.44 -3.82 10.27
C PHE A 350 -8.39 -4.05 9.10
N ASP A 351 -9.51 -3.36 9.07
CA ASP A 351 -10.47 -3.51 7.96
C ASP A 351 -10.04 -2.70 6.74
N GLN A 352 -8.92 -3.09 6.17
CA GLN A 352 -8.30 -2.45 4.99
C GLN A 352 -9.15 -2.65 3.74
N PHE A 353 -9.91 -3.74 3.65
CA PHE A 353 -10.66 -4.16 2.47
C PHE A 353 -12.15 -4.41 2.80
N PRO A 354 -12.91 -3.37 3.20
CA PRO A 354 -14.32 -3.54 3.55
C PRO A 354 -15.14 -4.23 2.46
N TYR A 355 -16.13 -5.00 2.88
CA TYR A 355 -17.05 -5.75 2.01
C TYR A 355 -16.40 -6.81 1.11
N THR A 356 -15.16 -7.17 1.38
CA THR A 356 -14.46 -8.28 0.72
C THR A 356 -14.11 -9.35 1.75
N HIS A 357 -13.69 -10.53 1.28
CA HIS A 357 -13.22 -11.59 2.18
C HIS A 357 -11.78 -11.37 2.68
N HIS A 358 -11.05 -10.41 2.11
CA HIS A 358 -9.68 -10.11 2.50
C HIS A 358 -9.61 -9.52 3.90
N MET A 359 -8.60 -9.95 4.65
CA MET A 359 -8.33 -9.45 6.00
C MET A 359 -6.88 -9.06 6.14
N GLU A 360 -6.66 -7.93 6.80
CA GLU A 360 -5.34 -7.47 7.22
C GLU A 360 -5.22 -7.71 8.72
N ALA A 361 -4.18 -8.40 9.15
CA ALA A 361 -3.98 -8.72 10.56
C ALA A 361 -2.59 -8.29 11.03
N GLY A 362 -2.47 -7.96 12.30
CA GLY A 362 -1.21 -7.61 12.93
C GLY A 362 -1.00 -8.40 14.21
N VAL A 363 0.23 -8.82 14.46
CA VAL A 363 0.64 -9.42 15.71
C VAL A 363 1.93 -8.79 16.21
N MET A 364 2.03 -8.63 17.51
CA MET A 364 3.26 -8.31 18.21
C MET A 364 3.66 -9.53 19.02
N LEU A 365 4.89 -10.02 18.79
CA LEU A 365 5.41 -11.18 19.50
C LEU A 365 6.61 -10.76 20.36
N GLU A 366 6.72 -11.41 21.50
CA GLU A 366 7.88 -11.28 22.39
C GLU A 366 8.46 -12.66 22.64
N ARG A 367 9.81 -12.71 22.80
CA ARG A 367 10.51 -13.96 23.09
C ARG A 367 10.00 -14.57 24.39
N LYS A 368 9.77 -15.86 24.36
CA LYS A 368 9.42 -16.64 25.56
C LYS A 368 10.54 -16.57 26.59
N LYS A 369 10.16 -16.46 27.87
CA LYS A 369 11.11 -16.47 29.00
C LYS A 369 11.66 -17.87 29.26
#